data_886805050bb56f37b55237148f5397ad
#
_entry.id   886805050bb56f37b55237148f5397ad
#
_cell.length_a   1.000
_cell.length_b   1.000
_cell.length_c   1.000
_cell.angle_alpha   90.00
_cell.angle_beta   90.00
_cell.angle_gamma   90.00
#
_symmetry.space_group_name_H-M   'P 1'
#
loop_
_entity.id
_entity.type
_entity.pdbx_description
1 polymer ?
#
loop_
_entity_poly.entity_id
_entity_poly.type
_entity_poly.pdbx_seq_one_letter_code
_entity_poly.pdbx_strand_id
1 'polypeptide(L)'
;MRTEKLLLIGPMGAGKSTIGKILAQELNWPYFDNDTELSQLSGLSAEALGEMPVAELHVLEALCFKEILSRPAPFIAGVAGSVIDKEEHRELIRGEFAIYLRLPLAEIIERAGYSGIGRQFTRVADDSQIRERFTRRDPLYGACAQLTIDLSSSAEADAQAIVKALNVGEISAQG
;
A
#
# COMPACT_ATOMS: atom_id res chain seq x y z
N MET A 1 -5.01 -21.82 -11.18
CA MET A 1 -5.59 -20.46 -11.04
C MET A 1 -4.95 -19.85 -9.80
N ARG A 2 -4.09 -18.85 -9.98
CA ARG A 2 -3.59 -18.07 -8.84
C ARG A 2 -4.79 -17.35 -8.22
N THR A 3 -4.94 -17.48 -6.93
CA THR A 3 -5.84 -16.65 -6.14
C THR A 3 -5.32 -15.24 -6.21
N GLU A 4 -6.02 -14.38 -6.95
CA GLU A 4 -5.49 -13.07 -7.32
C GLU A 4 -5.87 -12.03 -6.28
N LYS A 5 -5.03 -11.94 -5.26
CA LYS A 5 -5.02 -10.84 -4.30
C LYS A 5 -3.86 -9.92 -4.66
N LEU A 6 -4.16 -8.74 -5.20
CA LEU A 6 -3.16 -7.74 -5.54
C LEU A 6 -2.97 -6.79 -4.36
N LEU A 7 -1.76 -6.75 -3.82
CA LEU A 7 -1.42 -5.88 -2.70
C LEU A 7 -0.59 -4.69 -3.20
N LEU A 8 -1.11 -3.49 -3.07
CA LEU A 8 -0.36 -2.27 -3.34
C LEU A 8 0.40 -1.87 -2.08
N ILE A 9 1.72 -2.00 -2.13
CA ILE A 9 2.63 -1.64 -1.04
C ILE A 9 3.46 -0.42 -1.41
N GLY A 10 3.97 0.28 -0.42
CA GLY A 10 4.79 1.48 -0.62
C GLY A 10 4.54 2.56 0.42
N PRO A 11 5.31 3.64 0.38
CA PRO A 11 5.24 4.69 1.36
C PRO A 11 3.89 5.41 1.36
N MET A 12 3.65 6.16 2.42
CA MET A 12 2.54 7.10 2.47
C MET A 12 2.72 8.15 1.37
N GLY A 13 1.66 8.49 0.66
CA GLY A 13 1.72 9.42 -0.47
C GLY A 13 2.08 8.79 -1.82
N ALA A 14 2.37 7.50 -1.89
CA ALA A 14 2.64 6.80 -3.16
C ALA A 14 1.40 6.62 -4.06
N GLY A 15 0.22 7.10 -3.66
CA GLY A 15 -0.97 7.03 -4.51
C GLY A 15 -1.68 5.68 -4.52
N LYS A 16 -1.44 4.81 -3.52
CA LYS A 16 -2.08 3.49 -3.41
C LYS A 16 -3.60 3.55 -3.57
N SER A 17 -4.26 4.50 -2.90
CA SER A 17 -5.72 4.66 -2.99
C SER A 17 -6.19 5.10 -4.37
N THR A 18 -5.46 5.98 -5.03
CA THR A 18 -5.81 6.46 -6.37
C THR A 18 -5.61 5.36 -7.41
N ILE A 19 -4.41 4.77 -7.44
CA ILE A 19 -4.06 3.69 -8.38
C ILE A 19 -4.94 2.46 -8.11
N GLY A 20 -5.20 2.12 -6.85
CA GLY A 20 -6.05 0.99 -6.48
C GLY A 20 -7.47 1.12 -6.99
N LYS A 21 -8.07 2.31 -6.94
CA LYS A 21 -9.41 2.57 -7.49
C LYS A 21 -9.43 2.47 -9.02
N ILE A 22 -8.39 2.93 -9.70
CA ILE A 22 -8.28 2.80 -11.17
C ILE A 22 -8.16 1.32 -11.54
N LEU A 23 -7.28 0.57 -10.89
CA LEU A 23 -7.12 -0.86 -11.12
C LEU A 23 -8.40 -1.65 -10.83
N ALA A 24 -9.16 -1.27 -9.81
CA ALA A 24 -10.44 -1.88 -9.48
C ALA A 24 -11.46 -1.74 -10.63
N GLN A 25 -11.50 -0.57 -11.26
CA GLN A 25 -12.34 -0.33 -12.44
C GLN A 25 -11.87 -1.12 -13.66
N GLU A 26 -10.56 -1.09 -13.95
CA GLU A 26 -9.97 -1.79 -15.10
C GLU A 26 -10.12 -3.32 -15.03
N LEU A 27 -9.93 -3.90 -13.83
CA LEU A 27 -9.99 -5.34 -13.61
C LEU A 27 -11.40 -5.83 -13.21
N ASN A 28 -12.32 -4.92 -12.92
CA ASN A 28 -13.64 -5.21 -12.35
C ASN A 28 -13.55 -6.05 -11.05
N TRP A 29 -12.62 -5.65 -10.16
CA TRP A 29 -12.38 -6.27 -8.86
C TRP A 29 -12.67 -5.30 -7.72
N PRO A 30 -13.07 -5.77 -6.52
CA PRO A 30 -13.21 -4.90 -5.35
C PRO A 30 -11.85 -4.33 -4.92
N TYR A 31 -11.87 -3.09 -4.44
CA TYR A 31 -10.73 -2.43 -3.83
C TYR A 31 -10.97 -2.17 -2.34
N PHE A 32 -10.02 -2.59 -1.51
CA PHE A 32 -10.01 -2.34 -0.08
C PHE A 32 -8.93 -1.29 0.26
N ASP A 33 -9.39 -0.12 0.64
CA ASP A 33 -8.51 0.97 1.10
C ASP A 33 -8.22 0.82 2.58
N ASN A 34 -6.95 0.77 2.96
CA ASN A 34 -6.56 0.56 4.35
C ASN A 34 -7.22 1.57 5.31
N ASP A 35 -7.24 2.86 4.95
CA ASP A 35 -7.78 3.89 5.84
C ASP A 35 -9.30 3.73 6.02
N THR A 36 -10.01 3.41 4.95
CA THR A 36 -11.45 3.16 4.99
C THR A 36 -11.77 1.90 5.81
N GLU A 37 -11.06 0.80 5.55
CA GLU A 37 -11.25 -0.46 6.25
C GLU A 37 -10.90 -0.34 7.74
N LEU A 38 -9.84 0.40 8.05
CA LEU A 38 -9.42 0.64 9.43
C LEU A 38 -10.49 1.39 10.23
N SER A 39 -11.11 2.41 9.64
CA SER A 39 -12.22 3.14 10.26
C SER A 39 -13.44 2.24 10.48
N GLN A 40 -13.78 1.38 9.51
CA GLN A 40 -14.91 0.46 9.63
C GLN A 40 -14.67 -0.61 10.69
N LEU A 41 -13.50 -1.22 10.72
CA LEU A 41 -13.15 -2.29 11.66
C LEU A 41 -13.01 -1.79 13.10
N SER A 42 -12.42 -0.61 13.30
CA SER A 42 -12.22 -0.04 14.62
C SER A 42 -13.46 0.68 15.17
N GLY A 43 -14.38 1.09 14.31
CA GLY A 43 -15.51 1.97 14.66
C GLY A 43 -15.07 3.40 15.01
N LEU A 44 -13.81 3.76 14.74
CA LEU A 44 -13.25 5.07 15.03
C LEU A 44 -13.29 5.98 13.80
N SER A 45 -13.47 7.28 14.03
CA SER A 45 -13.34 8.26 12.96
C SER A 45 -11.87 8.39 12.49
N ALA A 46 -11.67 8.89 11.28
CA ALA A 46 -10.33 9.18 10.75
C ALA A 46 -9.56 10.18 11.65
N GLU A 47 -10.27 11.12 12.28
CA GLU A 47 -9.72 12.07 13.23
C GLU A 47 -9.22 11.36 14.50
N ALA A 48 -10.06 10.51 15.11
CA ALA A 48 -9.68 9.74 16.29
C ALA A 48 -8.49 8.79 16.03
N LEU A 49 -8.48 8.14 14.88
CA LEU A 49 -7.33 7.32 14.43
C LEU A 49 -6.09 8.19 14.23
N GLY A 50 -6.26 9.40 13.73
CA GLY A 50 -5.19 10.34 13.52
C GLY A 50 -4.55 10.89 14.81
N GLU A 51 -5.28 10.95 15.90
CA GLU A 51 -4.81 11.37 17.23
C GLU A 51 -4.25 10.23 18.08
N MET A 52 -4.41 8.98 17.61
CA MET A 52 -3.96 7.79 18.32
C MET A 52 -2.42 7.71 18.39
N PRO A 53 -1.86 7.17 19.49
CA PRO A 53 -0.43 6.87 19.55
C PRO A 53 0.00 5.98 18.39
N VAL A 54 1.14 6.30 17.75
CA VAL A 54 1.63 5.62 16.54
C VAL A 54 1.73 4.10 16.73
N ALA A 55 2.17 3.65 17.91
CA ALA A 55 2.31 2.22 18.19
C ALA A 55 0.94 1.49 18.19
N GLU A 56 -0.09 2.13 18.72
CA GLU A 56 -1.45 1.58 18.74
C GLU A 56 -2.06 1.57 17.33
N LEU A 57 -1.87 2.65 16.57
CA LEU A 57 -2.30 2.72 15.18
C LEU A 57 -1.66 1.59 14.35
N HIS A 58 -0.36 1.33 14.50
CA HIS A 58 0.33 0.25 13.79
C HIS A 58 -0.22 -1.14 14.15
N VAL A 59 -0.68 -1.35 15.38
CA VAL A 59 -1.34 -2.60 15.78
C VAL A 59 -2.68 -2.75 15.04
N LEU A 60 -3.49 -1.70 15.00
CA LEU A 60 -4.76 -1.71 14.28
C LEU A 60 -4.57 -1.88 12.76
N GLU A 61 -3.59 -1.22 12.17
CA GLU A 61 -3.23 -1.39 10.76
C GLU A 61 -2.84 -2.84 10.43
N ALA A 62 -2.11 -3.50 11.32
CA ALA A 62 -1.74 -4.90 11.16
C ALA A 62 -2.95 -5.86 11.28
N LEU A 63 -3.88 -5.58 12.18
CA LEU A 63 -5.12 -6.34 12.32
C LEU A 63 -6.01 -6.15 11.09
N CYS A 64 -6.13 -4.91 10.62
CA CYS A 64 -6.87 -4.57 9.40
C CYS A 64 -6.30 -5.31 8.18
N PHE A 65 -4.98 -5.32 8.03
CA PHE A 65 -4.30 -6.05 6.96
C PHE A 65 -4.63 -7.55 6.98
N LYS A 66 -4.58 -8.19 8.14
CA LYS A 66 -4.91 -9.62 8.28
C LYS A 66 -6.39 -9.89 7.95
N GLU A 67 -7.28 -8.99 8.37
CA GLU A 67 -8.71 -9.08 8.04
C GLU A 67 -8.96 -8.96 6.54
N ILE A 68 -8.32 -8.00 5.86
CA ILE A 68 -8.41 -7.87 4.40
C ILE A 68 -7.91 -9.14 3.71
N LEU A 69 -6.79 -9.71 4.17
CA LEU A 69 -6.24 -10.95 3.59
C LEU A 69 -7.16 -12.16 3.77
N SER A 70 -8.05 -12.17 4.76
CA SER A 70 -9.00 -13.26 4.98
C SER A 70 -10.17 -13.26 3.98
N ARG A 71 -10.36 -12.16 3.24
CA ARG A 71 -11.45 -12.01 2.28
C ARG A 71 -11.26 -12.89 1.05
N PRO A 72 -12.37 -13.32 0.40
CA PRO A 72 -12.28 -14.10 -0.83
C PRO A 72 -11.67 -13.29 -1.98
N ALA A 73 -10.80 -13.92 -2.75
CA ALA A 73 -10.28 -13.39 -4.00
C ALA A 73 -11.36 -13.45 -5.12
N PRO A 74 -11.24 -12.64 -6.20
CA PRO A 74 -10.17 -11.68 -6.42
C PRO A 74 -10.40 -10.34 -5.72
N PHE A 75 -9.32 -9.63 -5.38
CA PHE A 75 -9.40 -8.25 -4.89
C PHE A 75 -8.07 -7.49 -5.03
N ILE A 76 -8.15 -6.18 -4.86
CA ILE A 76 -7.00 -5.28 -4.76
C ILE A 76 -7.04 -4.62 -3.38
N ALA A 77 -5.91 -4.50 -2.70
CA ALA A 77 -5.83 -3.82 -1.42
C ALA A 77 -4.65 -2.86 -1.34
N GLY A 78 -4.90 -1.66 -0.81
CA GLY A 78 -3.86 -0.73 -0.39
C GLY A 78 -3.40 -1.07 1.02
N VAL A 79 -2.14 -1.44 1.19
CA VAL A 79 -1.56 -1.85 2.48
C VAL A 79 -0.95 -0.64 3.20
N ALA A 80 -1.19 -0.52 4.50
CA ALA A 80 -0.56 0.52 5.31
C ALA A 80 0.97 0.40 5.31
N GLY A 81 1.65 1.55 5.24
CA GLY A 81 3.10 1.56 5.12
C GLY A 81 3.85 0.98 6.31
N SER A 82 3.23 0.91 7.49
CA SER A 82 3.80 0.33 8.71
C SER A 82 3.83 -1.20 8.72
N VAL A 83 2.94 -1.83 7.96
CA VAL A 83 2.79 -3.29 7.91
C VAL A 83 4.10 -3.98 7.49
N ILE A 84 4.92 -3.30 6.66
CA ILE A 84 6.21 -3.82 6.20
C ILE A 84 7.26 -3.97 7.31
N ASP A 85 7.07 -3.32 8.46
CA ASP A 85 8.10 -3.28 9.51
C ASP A 85 8.32 -4.63 10.20
N LYS A 86 7.31 -5.51 10.24
CA LYS A 86 7.41 -6.83 10.88
C LYS A 86 7.61 -7.95 9.88
N GLU A 87 8.53 -8.88 10.19
CA GLU A 87 8.81 -10.04 9.31
C GLU A 87 7.57 -10.89 9.05
N GLU A 88 6.80 -11.19 10.09
CA GLU A 88 5.57 -11.98 9.96
C GLU A 88 4.59 -11.41 8.93
N HIS A 89 4.51 -10.09 8.81
CA HIS A 89 3.66 -9.43 7.83
C HIS A 89 4.30 -9.45 6.43
N ARG A 90 5.63 -9.35 6.34
CA ARG A 90 6.34 -9.48 5.07
C ARG A 90 6.17 -10.87 4.47
N GLU A 91 6.13 -11.91 5.30
CA GLU A 91 5.84 -13.27 4.84
C GLU A 91 4.44 -13.39 4.24
N LEU A 92 3.44 -12.77 4.89
CA LEU A 92 2.08 -12.71 4.36
C LEU A 92 2.01 -11.95 3.03
N ILE A 93 2.73 -10.83 2.92
CA ILE A 93 2.80 -10.05 1.67
C ILE A 93 3.45 -10.86 0.55
N ARG A 94 4.55 -11.58 0.81
CA ARG A 94 5.22 -12.42 -0.19
C ARG A 94 4.36 -13.60 -0.65
N GLY A 95 3.41 -14.03 0.18
CA GLY A 95 2.45 -15.10 -0.17
C GLY A 95 1.41 -14.69 -1.20
N GLU A 96 1.24 -13.40 -1.44
CA GLU A 96 0.28 -12.83 -2.39
C GLU A 96 1.02 -12.08 -3.52
N PHE A 97 0.30 -11.49 -4.48
CA PHE A 97 0.93 -10.69 -5.52
C PHE A 97 1.08 -9.23 -5.07
N ALA A 98 2.27 -8.87 -4.60
CA ALA A 98 2.57 -7.53 -4.12
C ALA A 98 3.19 -6.66 -5.22
N ILE A 99 2.67 -5.45 -5.35
CA ILE A 99 3.12 -4.42 -6.29
C ILE A 99 3.68 -3.25 -5.47
N TYR A 100 4.98 -3.03 -5.57
CA TYR A 100 5.61 -1.89 -4.93
C TYR A 100 5.46 -0.63 -5.79
N LEU A 101 4.71 0.33 -5.29
CA LEU A 101 4.59 1.67 -5.87
C LEU A 101 5.75 2.52 -5.35
N ARG A 102 6.84 2.57 -6.12
CA ARG A 102 8.08 3.27 -5.73
C ARG A 102 8.02 4.73 -6.11
N LEU A 103 8.24 5.57 -5.12
CA LEU A 103 8.27 7.03 -5.26
C LEU A 103 9.63 7.56 -4.81
N PRO A 104 10.26 8.48 -5.55
CA PRO A 104 11.50 9.12 -5.12
C PRO A 104 11.37 9.81 -3.77
N LEU A 105 12.39 9.74 -2.92
CA LEU A 105 12.38 10.34 -1.59
C LEU A 105 12.02 11.84 -1.61
N ALA A 106 12.50 12.58 -2.62
CA ALA A 106 12.18 14.01 -2.75
C ALA A 106 10.67 14.25 -2.89
N GLU A 107 9.98 13.44 -3.67
CA GLU A 107 8.52 13.53 -3.82
C GLU A 107 7.77 13.08 -2.56
N ILE A 108 8.31 12.11 -1.82
CA ILE A 108 7.72 11.69 -0.53
C ILE A 108 7.76 12.86 0.45
N ILE A 109 8.88 13.58 0.53
CA ILE A 109 9.05 14.75 1.39
C ILE A 109 8.09 15.87 0.96
N GLU A 110 7.99 16.15 -0.34
CA GLU A 110 7.09 17.15 -0.88
C GLU A 110 5.62 16.83 -0.58
N ARG A 111 5.24 15.56 -0.66
CA ARG A 111 3.87 15.10 -0.36
C ARG A 111 3.59 14.90 1.12
N ALA A 112 4.59 15.04 2.00
CA ALA A 112 4.41 14.95 3.44
C ALA A 112 3.44 16.02 3.94
N GLY A 113 2.54 15.64 4.84
CA GLY A 113 1.54 16.57 5.39
C GLY A 113 0.23 16.72 4.60
N TYR A 114 0.08 16.09 3.43
CA TYR A 114 -1.21 15.98 2.76
C TYR A 114 -2.18 15.03 3.50
N SER A 115 -3.45 15.01 3.13
CA SER A 115 -4.52 14.28 3.82
C SER A 115 -4.30 12.75 3.91
N GLY A 116 -4.89 12.12 4.91
CA GLY A 116 -4.87 10.68 5.15
C GLY A 116 -4.58 10.34 6.62
N ILE A 117 -5.03 9.18 7.10
CA ILE A 117 -4.77 8.68 8.46
C ILE A 117 -3.25 8.55 8.64
N GLY A 118 -2.73 9.01 9.78
CA GLY A 118 -1.30 8.99 10.08
C GLY A 118 -0.49 10.12 9.44
N ARG A 119 -1.07 10.93 8.54
CA ARG A 119 -0.36 12.06 7.91
C ARG A 119 -0.02 13.18 8.88
N GLN A 120 -0.80 13.36 9.94
CA GLN A 120 -0.47 14.28 11.03
C GLN A 120 0.90 13.98 11.64
N PHE A 121 1.34 12.73 11.64
CA PHE A 121 2.68 12.35 12.12
C PHE A 121 3.80 12.79 11.16
N THR A 122 3.50 12.93 9.86
CA THR A 122 4.45 13.45 8.89
C THR A 122 4.49 14.98 8.87
N ARG A 123 3.42 15.66 9.29
CA ARG A 123 3.41 17.11 9.43
C ARG A 123 4.34 17.62 10.53
N VAL A 124 4.54 16.80 11.57
CA VAL A 124 5.39 17.14 12.73
C VAL A 124 6.79 16.55 12.55
N ALA A 125 6.95 15.54 11.70
CA ALA A 125 8.23 14.94 11.40
C ALA A 125 9.07 15.92 10.56
N ASP A 126 10.31 16.14 10.97
CA ASP A 126 11.27 16.80 10.11
C ASP A 126 11.69 15.85 8.96
N ASP A 127 12.36 16.41 7.96
CA ASP A 127 12.83 15.64 6.80
C ASP A 127 13.75 14.48 7.19
N SER A 128 14.44 14.54 8.33
CA SER A 128 15.34 13.50 8.79
C SER A 128 14.59 12.23 9.17
N GLN A 129 13.45 12.37 9.84
CA GLN A 129 12.59 11.24 10.21
C GLN A 129 11.93 10.59 8.99
N ILE A 130 11.54 11.40 8.00
CA ILE A 130 11.00 10.89 6.73
C ILE A 130 12.08 10.11 5.97
N ARG A 131 13.30 10.66 5.90
CA ARG A 131 14.46 10.01 5.27
C ARG A 131 14.82 8.70 5.95
N GLU A 132 14.92 8.69 7.28
CA GLU A 132 15.21 7.48 8.05
C GLU A 132 14.18 6.39 7.78
N ARG A 133 12.90 6.72 7.84
CA ARG A 133 11.80 5.79 7.57
C ARG A 133 11.86 5.25 6.14
N PHE A 134 12.13 6.11 5.17
CA PHE A 134 12.30 5.71 3.77
C PHE A 134 13.47 4.75 3.61
N THR A 135 14.66 5.13 4.09
CA THR A 135 15.88 4.32 3.98
C THR A 135 15.70 2.93 4.58
N ARG A 136 14.95 2.83 5.68
CA ARG A 136 14.66 1.56 6.34
C ARG A 136 13.65 0.71 5.57
N ARG A 137 12.58 1.33 5.03
CA ARG A 137 11.43 0.61 4.43
C ARG A 137 11.58 0.32 2.94
N ASP A 138 12.26 1.17 2.19
CA ASP A 138 12.41 1.01 0.73
C ASP A 138 12.96 -0.37 0.33
N PRO A 139 14.08 -0.85 0.91
CA PRO A 139 14.58 -2.19 0.59
C PRO A 139 13.62 -3.31 1.02
N LEU A 140 12.82 -3.11 2.08
CA LEU A 140 11.85 -4.10 2.53
C LEU A 140 10.67 -4.22 1.55
N TYR A 141 10.18 -3.10 1.01
CA TYR A 141 9.16 -3.12 -0.05
C TYR A 141 9.67 -3.86 -1.28
N GLY A 142 10.89 -3.51 -1.74
CA GLY A 142 11.50 -4.16 -2.90
C GLY A 142 11.67 -5.68 -2.72
N ALA A 143 12.05 -6.12 -1.52
CA ALA A 143 12.22 -7.54 -1.20
C ALA A 143 10.90 -8.33 -1.08
N CYS A 144 9.77 -7.66 -0.90
CA CYS A 144 8.45 -8.30 -0.80
C CYS A 144 7.68 -8.30 -2.11
N ALA A 145 8.00 -7.40 -3.04
CA ALA A 145 7.23 -7.19 -4.25
C ALA A 145 7.57 -8.18 -5.36
N GLN A 146 6.57 -8.68 -6.08
CA GLN A 146 6.72 -9.38 -7.34
C GLN A 146 6.84 -8.42 -8.52
N LEU A 147 6.30 -7.20 -8.37
CA LEU A 147 6.39 -6.13 -9.37
C LEU A 147 6.73 -4.81 -8.67
N THR A 148 7.67 -4.07 -9.23
CA THR A 148 7.97 -2.70 -8.80
C THR A 148 7.66 -1.74 -9.92
N ILE A 149 6.89 -0.70 -9.64
CA ILE A 149 6.55 0.37 -10.57
C ILE A 149 7.19 1.67 -10.04
N ASP A 150 8.08 2.23 -10.83
CA ASP A 150 8.56 3.60 -10.62
C ASP A 150 7.45 4.55 -11.05
N LEU A 151 6.87 5.26 -10.08
CA LEU A 151 5.71 6.09 -10.32
C LEU A 151 6.05 7.28 -11.20
N SER A 152 5.13 7.56 -12.13
CA SER A 152 5.13 8.73 -12.99
C SER A 152 4.31 9.87 -12.37
N SER A 153 4.08 10.93 -13.15
CA SER A 153 3.18 12.02 -12.78
C SER A 153 1.70 11.71 -12.98
N SER A 154 1.36 10.56 -13.60
CA SER A 154 -0.01 10.15 -13.93
C SER A 154 -0.36 8.80 -13.32
N ALA A 155 -1.32 8.80 -12.41
CA ALA A 155 -1.85 7.58 -11.80
C ALA A 155 -2.50 6.64 -12.81
N GLU A 156 -3.10 7.19 -13.87
CA GLU A 156 -3.68 6.43 -14.98
C GLU A 156 -2.60 5.69 -15.78
N ALA A 157 -1.49 6.36 -16.08
CA ALA A 157 -0.36 5.74 -16.80
C ALA A 157 0.28 4.65 -15.93
N ASP A 158 0.43 4.88 -14.62
CA ASP A 158 0.97 3.91 -13.68
C ASP A 158 0.05 2.67 -13.56
N ALA A 159 -1.27 2.87 -13.48
CA ALA A 159 -2.24 1.79 -13.46
C ALA A 159 -2.22 0.97 -14.76
N GLN A 160 -2.14 1.62 -15.91
CA GLN A 160 -2.01 0.94 -17.22
C GLN A 160 -0.72 0.13 -17.32
N ALA A 161 0.40 0.65 -16.80
CA ALA A 161 1.66 -0.09 -16.75
C ALA A 161 1.53 -1.36 -15.90
N ILE A 162 0.82 -1.29 -14.76
CA ILE A 162 0.53 -2.44 -13.91
C ILE A 162 -0.32 -3.46 -14.68
N VAL A 163 -1.44 -3.06 -15.28
CA VAL A 163 -2.32 -3.97 -16.05
C VAL A 163 -1.54 -4.65 -17.17
N LYS A 164 -0.72 -3.90 -17.89
CA LYS A 164 0.13 -4.46 -18.96
C LYS A 164 1.11 -5.51 -18.41
N ALA A 165 1.75 -5.25 -17.27
CA ALA A 165 2.70 -6.17 -16.66
C ALA A 165 2.01 -7.46 -16.17
N LEU A 166 0.79 -7.37 -15.63
CA LEU A 166 -0.02 -8.52 -15.21
C LEU A 166 -0.37 -9.41 -16.41
N ASN A 167 -0.82 -8.82 -17.52
CA ASN A 167 -1.20 -9.55 -18.75
C ASN A 167 0.00 -10.26 -19.40
N VAL A 168 1.19 -9.64 -19.38
CA VAL A 168 2.43 -10.27 -19.90
C VAL A 168 2.84 -11.46 -19.03
N GLY A 169 2.63 -11.38 -17.71
CA GLY A 169 2.90 -12.49 -16.78
C GLY A 169 2.01 -13.72 -17.02
N GLU A 170 0.77 -13.54 -17.47
CA GLU A 170 -0.13 -14.65 -17.83
C GLU A 170 0.30 -15.36 -19.10
N ILE A 171 0.81 -14.66 -20.10
CA ILE A 171 1.30 -15.24 -21.36
C ILE A 171 2.55 -16.10 -21.11
N SER A 172 3.42 -15.69 -20.19
CA SER A 172 4.65 -16.44 -19.87
C SER A 172 4.42 -17.68 -18.99
N ALA A 173 3.26 -17.77 -18.33
CA ALA A 173 2.91 -18.91 -17.47
C ALA A 173 2.16 -20.03 -18.21
N GLN A 174 1.78 -19.83 -19.48
CA GLN A 174 1.07 -20.80 -20.34
C GLN A 174 1.99 -21.46 -21.40
N GLY A 175 3.25 -21.12 -21.43
CA GLY A 175 4.30 -21.72 -22.29
C GLY A 175 5.22 -22.59 -21.49
#